data_481a4b9d060c0c0446a60d10832fe235
#
_entry.id   481a4b9d060c0c0446a60d10832fe235
#
_cell.length_a   1.000
_cell.length_b   1.000
_cell.length_c   1.000
_cell.angle_alpha   90.00
_cell.angle_beta   90.00
_cell.angle_gamma   90.00
#
_symmetry.space_group_name_H-M   'P 1'
#
loop_
_entity.id
_entity.type
_entity.pdbx_description
1 polymer ?
#
loop_
_entity_poly.entity_id
_entity_poly.type
_entity_poly.pdbx_seq_one_letter_code
_entity_poly.pdbx_strand_id
1 'polypeptide(L)'
;MPRSSSQVPAGYRSLAFNRKVSICDLRHTIVGKREGGERRRPYMTEQASIPMIVDGLDITACVAKIEEQGYAVVPQFITPEEVATIRHAFMTEVPITEMAAIGTTSGLTWRAHNLLAKTRAVDYLFLDARLRAIVQGILGHRGQINITTLFNTLPGETKQFLHQDDGLWPVPRPHPHLLCNALIALDDFDCDNGATHIVPYSHLWHDRAVDQSVPSIQIEMPSGSMLLWAGALWHGGGANTSDRERLGFFMSHSQVYLRPQESQLLSVPREIARTMPTALQRLLGYHRFGIGVDGRDPIDVLQDGNVVNPDAQLASAWRSKYQ
;
A
#
# COMPACT_ATOMS: atom_id res chain seq x y z
N MET A 1 -12.18 -28.91 -46.29
CA MET A 1 -12.76 -29.65 -45.18
C MET A 1 -12.88 -28.69 -43.99
N PRO A 2 -14.08 -28.39 -43.51
CA PRO A 2 -14.31 -27.39 -42.49
C PRO A 2 -14.23 -28.04 -41.10
N ARG A 3 -13.67 -27.34 -40.12
CA ARG A 3 -13.67 -27.72 -38.70
C ARG A 3 -14.85 -27.07 -37.99
N SER A 4 -15.50 -27.87 -37.20
CA SER A 4 -16.74 -27.72 -36.49
C SER A 4 -16.74 -26.53 -35.47
N SER A 5 -17.84 -25.81 -35.50
CA SER A 5 -18.32 -24.83 -34.53
C SER A 5 -18.68 -25.51 -33.19
N SER A 6 -18.09 -25.08 -32.08
CA SER A 6 -18.61 -25.36 -30.74
C SER A 6 -19.50 -24.20 -30.28
N GLN A 7 -20.76 -24.52 -30.06
CA GLN A 7 -21.81 -23.60 -29.57
C GLN A 7 -21.54 -23.18 -28.13
N VAL A 8 -21.66 -21.85 -27.87
CA VAL A 8 -21.72 -21.26 -26.53
C VAL A 8 -23.19 -21.21 -26.10
N PRO A 9 -23.56 -21.61 -24.87
CA PRO A 9 -24.95 -21.51 -24.41
C PRO A 9 -25.36 -20.04 -24.21
N ALA A 10 -26.47 -19.67 -24.81
CA ALA A 10 -27.15 -18.38 -24.61
C ALA A 10 -27.79 -18.32 -23.21
N GLY A 11 -27.55 -17.28 -22.48
CA GLY A 11 -28.26 -17.00 -21.25
C GLY A 11 -27.70 -15.91 -20.34
N TYR A 12 -27.30 -14.77 -20.89
CA TYR A 12 -27.16 -13.54 -20.07
C TYR A 12 -27.85 -12.38 -20.77
N ARG A 13 -29.04 -12.04 -20.26
CA ARG A 13 -29.72 -10.79 -20.62
C ARG A 13 -28.98 -9.63 -19.97
N SER A 14 -28.58 -8.66 -20.77
CA SER A 14 -28.06 -7.37 -20.32
C SER A 14 -29.13 -6.61 -19.54
N LEU A 15 -28.92 -6.41 -18.25
CA LEU A 15 -29.64 -5.42 -17.48
C LEU A 15 -28.84 -4.11 -17.54
N ALA A 16 -29.40 -3.15 -18.25
CA ALA A 16 -28.91 -1.77 -18.23
C ALA A 16 -29.16 -1.18 -16.84
N PHE A 17 -28.10 -0.94 -16.08
CA PHE A 17 -28.17 -0.25 -14.79
C PHE A 17 -27.86 1.23 -14.97
N ASN A 18 -28.92 2.03 -15.03
CA ASN A 18 -28.88 3.47 -14.85
C ASN A 18 -29.48 3.76 -13.46
N ARG A 19 -28.69 3.61 -12.39
CA ARG A 19 -28.98 4.15 -11.06
C ARG A 19 -27.67 4.18 -10.23
N LYS A 20 -27.43 5.31 -9.56
CA LYS A 20 -26.43 5.43 -8.48
C LYS A 20 -26.76 4.36 -7.42
N VAL A 21 -25.91 3.35 -7.29
CA VAL A 21 -26.12 2.27 -6.33
C VAL A 21 -25.52 2.71 -5.00
N SER A 22 -26.35 2.88 -3.99
CA SER A 22 -25.94 3.12 -2.61
C SER A 22 -25.23 1.88 -2.05
N ILE A 23 -24.27 2.08 -1.15
CA ILE A 23 -23.49 1.03 -0.45
C ILE A 23 -24.39 -0.04 0.21
N CYS A 24 -25.66 0.26 0.51
CA CYS A 24 -26.63 -0.69 1.08
C CYS A 24 -27.13 -1.75 0.10
N ASP A 25 -27.12 -1.51 -1.22
CA ASP A 25 -27.76 -2.42 -2.19
C ASP A 25 -26.88 -3.58 -2.64
N LEU A 26 -25.56 -3.51 -2.39
CA LEU A 26 -24.60 -4.53 -2.82
C LEU A 26 -24.52 -5.77 -1.91
N ARG A 27 -25.13 -5.75 -0.74
CA ARG A 27 -25.05 -6.89 0.20
C ARG A 27 -25.74 -8.17 -0.27
N HIS A 28 -26.62 -8.11 -1.24
CA HIS A 28 -27.48 -9.24 -1.64
C HIS A 28 -27.11 -9.91 -2.97
N THR A 29 -26.19 -9.35 -3.76
CA THR A 29 -25.94 -9.86 -5.12
C THR A 29 -24.62 -10.64 -5.29
N ILE A 30 -23.73 -10.68 -4.30
CA ILE A 30 -22.39 -11.30 -4.41
C ILE A 30 -22.22 -12.57 -3.54
N VAL A 31 -23.28 -13.06 -2.91
CA VAL A 31 -23.17 -14.32 -2.14
C VAL A 31 -23.36 -15.51 -3.08
N GLY A 32 -22.29 -15.91 -3.74
CA GLY A 32 -22.17 -17.26 -4.33
C GLY A 32 -22.19 -18.30 -3.21
N LYS A 33 -23.01 -19.34 -3.38
CA LYS A 33 -23.14 -20.48 -2.46
C LYS A 33 -21.76 -21.02 -2.08
N ARG A 34 -21.50 -21.07 -0.78
CA ARG A 34 -20.31 -21.71 -0.20
C ARG A 34 -20.48 -23.23 -0.28
N GLU A 35 -19.65 -23.91 -1.06
CA GLU A 35 -19.42 -25.33 -0.87
C GLU A 35 -18.43 -25.55 0.27
N GLY A 36 -18.77 -26.46 1.18
CA GLY A 36 -18.09 -26.65 2.45
C GLY A 36 -16.66 -27.20 2.29
N GLY A 37 -15.70 -26.42 2.69
CA GLY A 37 -14.35 -26.84 3.00
C GLY A 37 -13.93 -26.15 4.28
N GLU A 38 -13.62 -26.91 5.34
CA GLU A 38 -13.08 -26.40 6.58
C GLU A 38 -11.81 -25.60 6.32
N ARG A 39 -11.88 -24.27 6.50
CA ARG A 39 -10.72 -23.40 6.48
C ARG A 39 -9.97 -23.55 7.80
N ARG A 40 -8.85 -24.20 7.81
CA ARG A 40 -7.88 -24.03 8.87
C ARG A 40 -7.38 -22.58 8.77
N ARG A 41 -7.80 -21.72 9.70
CA ARG A 41 -7.18 -20.41 9.93
C ARG A 41 -5.76 -20.68 10.44
N PRO A 42 -4.70 -20.29 9.73
CA PRO A 42 -3.37 -20.39 10.31
C PRO A 42 -3.20 -19.26 11.32
N TYR A 43 -2.99 -19.61 12.58
CA TYR A 43 -2.45 -18.76 13.65
C TYR A 43 -3.28 -17.55 14.10
N MET A 44 -4.56 -17.72 14.35
CA MET A 44 -5.25 -16.85 15.31
C MET A 44 -5.96 -17.72 16.33
N THR A 45 -5.39 -17.78 17.54
CA THR A 45 -6.14 -18.19 18.73
C THR A 45 -7.30 -17.21 18.88
N GLU A 46 -8.53 -17.73 19.07
CA GLU A 46 -9.72 -16.98 19.50
C GLU A 46 -9.48 -16.39 20.90
N GLN A 47 -8.64 -15.39 21.02
CA GLN A 47 -8.71 -14.46 22.11
C GLN A 47 -9.60 -13.31 21.63
N ALA A 48 -10.73 -13.10 22.30
CA ALA A 48 -11.51 -11.89 22.14
C ALA A 48 -10.55 -10.71 22.32
N SER A 49 -10.10 -10.12 21.20
CA SER A 49 -9.14 -9.04 21.23
C SER A 49 -9.82 -7.83 21.84
N ILE A 50 -9.27 -7.32 22.93
CA ILE A 50 -9.66 -6.04 23.51
C ILE A 50 -9.47 -5.01 22.39
N PRO A 51 -10.50 -4.16 22.08
CA PRO A 51 -10.37 -3.14 21.06
C PRO A 51 -9.14 -2.27 21.31
N MET A 52 -8.23 -2.18 20.36
CA MET A 52 -7.06 -1.32 20.46
C MET A 52 -7.40 0.03 19.84
N ILE A 53 -7.55 1.05 20.71
CA ILE A 53 -7.78 2.43 20.30
C ILE A 53 -6.47 3.20 20.43
N VAL A 54 -6.05 3.87 19.34
CA VAL A 54 -4.87 4.72 19.29
C VAL A 54 -5.29 6.09 18.80
N ASP A 55 -5.07 7.12 19.58
CA ASP A 55 -5.43 8.51 19.27
C ASP A 55 -6.88 8.65 18.74
N GLY A 56 -7.82 7.97 19.40
CA GLY A 56 -9.24 7.98 19.07
C GLY A 56 -9.67 7.07 17.90
N LEU A 57 -8.73 6.43 17.19
CA LEU A 57 -9.03 5.50 16.10
C LEU A 57 -9.09 4.06 16.61
N ASP A 58 -10.19 3.36 16.32
CA ASP A 58 -10.32 1.92 16.57
C ASP A 58 -9.52 1.12 15.53
N ILE A 59 -8.29 0.77 15.91
CA ILE A 59 -7.36 0.00 15.08
C ILE A 59 -7.91 -1.39 14.79
N THR A 60 -8.53 -2.03 15.81
CA THR A 60 -9.08 -3.38 15.65
C THR A 60 -10.17 -3.40 14.59
N ALA A 61 -11.09 -2.43 14.63
CA ALA A 61 -12.14 -2.31 13.61
C ALA A 61 -11.57 -1.98 12.22
N CYS A 62 -10.52 -1.15 12.14
CA CYS A 62 -9.87 -0.83 10.88
C CYS A 62 -9.19 -2.06 10.25
N VAL A 63 -8.41 -2.81 11.03
CA VAL A 63 -7.76 -4.06 10.59
C VAL A 63 -8.82 -5.09 10.18
N ALA A 64 -9.89 -5.27 10.97
CA ALA A 64 -10.95 -6.21 10.63
C ALA A 64 -11.63 -5.89 9.30
N LYS A 65 -11.83 -4.61 8.97
CA LYS A 65 -12.36 -4.19 7.66
C LYS A 65 -11.41 -4.55 6.52
N ILE A 66 -10.10 -4.33 6.68
CA ILE A 66 -9.10 -4.69 5.66
C ILE A 66 -9.05 -6.20 5.47
N GLU A 67 -9.09 -6.98 6.55
CA GLU A 67 -9.14 -8.45 6.49
C GLU A 67 -10.43 -8.97 5.83
N GLU A 68 -11.58 -8.34 6.08
CA GLU A 68 -12.87 -8.77 5.56
C GLU A 68 -13.06 -8.38 4.09
N GLN A 69 -12.93 -7.08 3.78
CA GLN A 69 -13.30 -6.52 2.47
C GLN A 69 -12.12 -6.05 1.62
N GLY A 70 -10.90 -6.05 2.18
CA GLY A 70 -9.65 -5.70 1.51
C GLY A 70 -9.23 -4.25 1.71
N TYR A 71 -10.05 -3.38 2.31
CA TYR A 71 -9.76 -1.96 2.48
C TYR A 71 -10.47 -1.33 3.68
N ALA A 72 -9.99 -0.17 4.09
CA ALA A 72 -10.66 0.71 5.05
C ALA A 72 -10.40 2.17 4.69
N VAL A 73 -11.35 3.05 5.03
CA VAL A 73 -11.19 4.51 4.95
C VAL A 73 -11.18 5.08 6.36
N VAL A 74 -10.20 5.91 6.67
CA VAL A 74 -10.09 6.66 7.91
C VAL A 74 -10.29 8.14 7.57
N PRO A 75 -11.48 8.70 7.83
CA PRO A 75 -11.74 10.12 7.59
C PRO A 75 -10.87 11.00 8.47
N GLN A 76 -10.47 12.17 7.96
CA GLN A 76 -9.72 13.18 8.72
C GLN A 76 -8.50 12.59 9.47
N PHE A 77 -7.74 11.73 8.78
CA PHE A 77 -6.52 11.15 9.35
C PHE A 77 -5.47 12.22 9.67
N ILE A 78 -5.37 13.24 8.82
CA ILE A 78 -4.57 14.45 9.05
C ILE A 78 -5.45 15.71 8.97
N THR A 79 -5.00 16.77 9.62
CA THR A 79 -5.73 18.03 9.68
C THR A 79 -5.60 18.84 8.37
N PRO A 80 -6.48 19.82 8.11
CA PRO A 80 -6.34 20.72 6.97
C PRO A 80 -5.00 21.47 6.94
N GLU A 81 -4.45 21.84 8.10
CA GLU A 81 -3.17 22.52 8.24
C GLU A 81 -2.01 21.61 7.86
N GLU A 82 -2.07 20.32 8.23
CA GLU A 82 -1.10 19.31 7.82
C GLU A 82 -1.18 19.06 6.30
N VAL A 83 -2.38 18.97 5.74
CA VAL A 83 -2.57 18.89 4.28
C VAL A 83 -1.90 20.06 3.57
N ALA A 84 -2.17 21.30 4.02
CA ALA A 84 -1.59 22.51 3.43
C ALA A 84 -0.04 22.50 3.52
N THR A 85 0.51 22.08 4.65
CA THR A 85 1.96 21.94 4.88
C THR A 85 2.59 20.93 3.93
N ILE A 86 1.99 19.75 3.80
CA ILE A 86 2.49 18.69 2.92
C ILE A 86 2.40 19.11 1.46
N ARG A 87 1.27 19.70 1.04
CA ARG A 87 1.12 20.24 -0.32
C ARG A 87 2.20 21.27 -0.64
N HIS A 88 2.43 22.21 0.25
CA HIS A 88 3.46 23.23 0.07
C HIS A 88 4.85 22.61 -0.09
N ALA A 89 5.21 21.68 0.79
CA ALA A 89 6.49 20.98 0.72
C ALA A 89 6.65 20.20 -0.60
N PHE A 90 5.62 19.50 -1.04
CA PHE A 90 5.67 18.76 -2.30
C PHE A 90 5.84 19.67 -3.51
N MET A 91 5.18 20.84 -3.52
CA MET A 91 5.28 21.80 -4.62
C MET A 91 6.61 22.53 -4.65
N THR A 92 7.31 22.65 -3.50
CA THR A 92 8.57 23.43 -3.39
C THR A 92 9.83 22.57 -3.32
N GLU A 93 9.76 21.38 -2.73
CA GLU A 93 10.91 20.52 -2.46
C GLU A 93 11.01 19.32 -3.40
N VAL A 94 9.87 18.87 -3.97
CA VAL A 94 9.84 17.69 -4.83
C VAL A 94 9.85 18.13 -6.30
N PRO A 95 10.92 17.82 -7.05
CA PRO A 95 10.98 18.16 -8.47
C PRO A 95 9.87 17.45 -9.26
N ILE A 96 9.01 18.24 -9.92
CA ILE A 96 7.92 17.71 -10.77
C ILE A 96 8.45 17.02 -12.04
N THR A 97 9.73 17.16 -12.36
CA THR A 97 10.37 16.64 -13.56
C THR A 97 10.56 15.11 -13.58
N GLU A 98 10.32 14.44 -12.46
CA GLU A 98 10.44 12.97 -12.36
C GLU A 98 9.13 12.25 -12.67
N MET A 99 8.49 12.62 -13.76
CA MET A 99 7.17 12.11 -14.09
C MET A 99 7.27 10.98 -15.10
N ALA A 100 7.20 9.76 -14.60
CA ALA A 100 6.99 8.60 -15.44
C ALA A 100 5.49 8.33 -15.57
N ALA A 101 4.97 8.41 -16.79
CA ALA A 101 3.62 7.95 -17.14
C ALA A 101 3.55 6.41 -17.06
N ILE A 102 3.74 5.84 -15.87
CA ILE A 102 3.70 4.39 -15.67
C ILE A 102 2.27 3.99 -15.31
N GLY A 103 1.67 3.14 -16.13
CA GLY A 103 0.39 2.50 -15.83
C GLY A 103 -0.86 3.31 -16.20
N THR A 104 -0.73 4.41 -16.96
CA THR A 104 -1.85 5.14 -17.55
C THR A 104 -1.70 5.20 -19.05
N THR A 105 -2.82 5.28 -19.76
CA THR A 105 -2.83 5.33 -21.23
C THR A 105 -2.64 6.75 -21.78
N SER A 106 -3.03 7.77 -21.02
CA SER A 106 -2.94 9.19 -21.42
C SER A 106 -1.67 9.88 -20.96
N GLY A 107 -0.99 9.35 -19.92
CA GLY A 107 0.23 9.94 -19.38
C GLY A 107 0.02 11.24 -18.57
N LEU A 108 -1.20 11.48 -18.12
CA LEU A 108 -1.57 12.69 -17.38
C LEU A 108 -1.56 12.49 -15.86
N THR A 109 -1.16 11.33 -15.36
CA THR A 109 -0.86 11.14 -13.94
C THR A 109 0.63 11.32 -13.69
N TRP A 110 0.97 12.40 -13.02
CA TRP A 110 2.33 12.72 -12.63
C TRP A 110 2.70 12.03 -11.33
N ARG A 111 3.91 11.48 -11.26
CA ARG A 111 4.39 10.76 -10.08
C ARG A 111 5.77 11.24 -9.69
N ALA A 112 5.98 11.40 -8.39
CA ALA A 112 7.31 11.52 -7.84
C ALA A 112 7.52 10.38 -6.85
N HIS A 113 8.61 9.65 -7.01
CA HIS A 113 9.02 8.57 -6.14
C HIS A 113 10.13 9.01 -5.19
N ASN A 114 10.54 8.14 -4.27
CA ASN A 114 11.65 8.36 -3.35
C ASN A 114 11.50 9.66 -2.54
N LEU A 115 10.32 9.87 -1.99
CA LEU A 115 9.98 11.13 -1.30
C LEU A 115 10.82 11.33 -0.04
N LEU A 116 11.24 10.25 0.63
CA LEU A 116 12.07 10.33 1.82
C LEU A 116 13.51 10.81 1.56
N ALA A 117 13.96 10.83 0.30
CA ALA A 117 15.20 11.49 -0.08
C ALA A 117 15.01 12.98 -0.40
N LYS A 118 13.78 13.43 -0.64
CA LYS A 118 13.46 14.75 -1.22
C LYS A 118 12.88 15.73 -0.20
N THR A 119 12.09 15.25 0.75
CA THR A 119 11.44 16.09 1.77
C THR A 119 11.41 15.41 3.13
N ARG A 120 11.35 16.23 4.20
CA ARG A 120 11.15 15.77 5.59
C ARG A 120 9.70 15.96 6.05
N ALA A 121 8.87 16.63 5.21
CA ALA A 121 7.51 17.02 5.58
C ALA A 121 6.58 15.85 5.90
N VAL A 122 6.90 14.64 5.42
CA VAL A 122 6.07 13.43 5.57
C VAL A 122 6.67 12.39 6.51
N ASP A 123 7.85 12.64 7.08
CA ASP A 123 8.54 11.65 7.94
C ASP A 123 7.69 11.22 9.13
N TYR A 124 6.98 12.15 9.74
CA TYR A 124 6.16 11.90 10.92
C TYR A 124 4.99 10.95 10.62
N LEU A 125 4.46 10.93 9.38
CA LEU A 125 3.37 10.05 8.99
C LEU A 125 3.76 8.57 9.05
N PHE A 126 5.01 8.24 8.72
CA PHE A 126 5.53 6.88 8.85
C PHE A 126 5.71 6.46 10.32
N LEU A 127 5.77 7.43 11.22
CA LEU A 127 5.89 7.22 12.67
C LEU A 127 4.57 7.42 13.42
N ASP A 128 3.51 7.82 12.72
CA ASP A 128 2.17 7.97 13.31
C ASP A 128 1.72 6.65 13.96
N ALA A 129 1.35 6.74 15.23
CA ALA A 129 1.04 5.56 16.04
C ALA A 129 -0.15 4.76 15.49
N ARG A 130 -1.15 5.46 14.89
CA ARG A 130 -2.35 4.85 14.29
C ARG A 130 -1.98 4.07 13.04
N LEU A 131 -1.23 4.69 12.10
CA LEU A 131 -0.77 4.02 10.88
C LEU A 131 0.11 2.82 11.21
N ARG A 132 1.06 2.99 12.12
CA ARG A 132 1.95 1.90 12.54
C ARG A 132 1.20 0.72 13.14
N ALA A 133 0.19 1.00 13.98
CA ALA A 133 -0.64 -0.03 14.58
C ALA A 133 -1.46 -0.80 13.53
N ILE A 134 -2.03 -0.11 12.52
CA ILE A 134 -2.73 -0.75 11.40
C ILE A 134 -1.76 -1.61 10.59
N VAL A 135 -0.63 -1.04 10.16
CA VAL A 135 0.40 -1.79 9.40
C VAL A 135 0.88 -3.02 10.17
N GLN A 136 1.08 -2.89 11.49
CA GLN A 136 1.44 -4.01 12.35
C GLN A 136 0.32 -5.06 12.44
N GLY A 137 -0.94 -4.65 12.49
CA GLY A 137 -2.09 -5.55 12.50
C GLY A 137 -2.20 -6.37 11.22
N ILE A 138 -1.85 -5.78 10.07
CA ILE A 138 -1.92 -6.42 8.75
C ILE A 138 -0.66 -7.23 8.43
N LEU A 139 0.54 -6.66 8.64
CA LEU A 139 1.82 -7.29 8.24
C LEU A 139 2.52 -8.02 9.41
N GLY A 140 2.02 -7.91 10.64
CA GLY A 140 2.72 -8.36 11.83
C GLY A 140 3.80 -7.37 12.28
N HIS A 141 4.69 -7.81 13.17
CA HIS A 141 5.62 -6.91 13.88
C HIS A 141 6.77 -6.33 13.05
N ARG A 142 6.95 -6.76 11.81
CA ARG A 142 8.11 -6.41 11.00
C ARG A 142 7.69 -5.94 9.60
N GLY A 143 7.10 -4.74 9.54
CA GLY A 143 6.90 -4.02 8.27
C GLY A 143 8.08 -3.10 7.95
N GLN A 144 8.37 -2.89 6.66
CA GLN A 144 9.31 -1.89 6.14
C GLN A 144 8.63 -1.04 5.07
N ILE A 145 9.19 0.13 4.77
CA ILE A 145 8.70 0.96 3.68
C ILE A 145 9.01 0.26 2.35
N ASN A 146 7.97 0.08 1.53
CA ASN A 146 8.07 -0.52 0.21
C ASN A 146 8.33 0.52 -0.88
N ILE A 147 7.44 1.50 -0.98
CA ILE A 147 7.54 2.63 -1.92
C ILE A 147 6.81 3.84 -1.38
N THR A 148 7.27 5.02 -1.76
CA THR A 148 6.64 6.31 -1.46
C THR A 148 6.39 7.06 -2.75
N THR A 149 5.14 7.51 -2.97
CA THR A 149 4.79 8.16 -4.24
C THR A 149 3.85 9.34 -4.02
N LEU A 150 4.18 10.45 -4.62
CA LEU A 150 3.24 11.54 -4.86
C LEU A 150 2.53 11.27 -6.19
N PHE A 151 1.22 11.29 -6.20
CA PHE A 151 0.39 11.25 -7.40
C PHE A 151 -0.25 12.60 -7.64
N ASN A 152 -0.11 13.13 -8.85
CA ASN A 152 -0.89 14.26 -9.34
C ASN A 152 -1.62 13.85 -10.61
N THR A 153 -2.93 13.64 -10.51
CA THR A 153 -3.79 13.21 -11.60
C THR A 153 -4.41 14.44 -12.26
N LEU A 154 -3.95 14.77 -13.47
CA LEU A 154 -4.37 15.95 -14.21
C LEU A 154 -5.72 15.73 -14.91
N PRO A 155 -6.45 16.82 -15.25
CA PRO A 155 -7.62 16.78 -16.11
C PRO A 155 -7.37 16.01 -17.41
N GLY A 156 -8.32 15.14 -17.79
CA GLY A 156 -8.22 14.30 -18.98
C GLY A 156 -7.52 12.96 -18.77
N GLU A 157 -7.01 12.65 -17.58
CA GLU A 157 -6.45 11.33 -17.29
C GLU A 157 -7.49 10.23 -17.44
N THR A 158 -7.12 9.12 -18.07
CA THR A 158 -7.99 7.97 -18.27
C THR A 158 -7.97 7.03 -17.08
N LYS A 159 -9.00 6.19 -16.96
CA LYS A 159 -9.06 5.16 -15.91
C LYS A 159 -7.86 4.23 -16.02
N GLN A 160 -7.19 4.00 -14.92
CA GLN A 160 -6.10 3.03 -14.80
C GLN A 160 -6.65 1.59 -14.89
N PHE A 161 -5.86 0.66 -15.43
CA PHE A 161 -6.17 -0.76 -15.38
C PHE A 161 -6.25 -1.23 -13.93
N LEU A 162 -7.23 -2.10 -13.67
CA LEU A 162 -7.27 -2.82 -12.38
C LEU A 162 -6.04 -3.70 -12.28
N HIS A 163 -5.36 -3.61 -11.15
CA HIS A 163 -4.15 -4.35 -10.84
C HIS A 163 -4.08 -4.68 -9.34
N GLN A 164 -3.12 -5.49 -8.97
CA GLN A 164 -2.76 -5.83 -7.60
C GLN A 164 -1.32 -5.40 -7.38
N ASP A 165 -1.04 -4.66 -6.31
CA ASP A 165 0.30 -4.13 -6.05
C ASP A 165 1.31 -5.21 -5.68
N ASP A 166 0.84 -6.32 -5.10
CA ASP A 166 1.70 -7.44 -4.73
C ASP A 166 1.93 -8.46 -5.85
N GLY A 167 1.40 -8.20 -7.06
CA GLY A 167 1.59 -9.05 -8.23
C GLY A 167 3.05 -9.17 -8.70
N LEU A 168 3.95 -8.34 -8.19
CA LEU A 168 5.40 -8.41 -8.49
C LEU A 168 6.10 -9.58 -7.80
N TRP A 169 5.54 -10.11 -6.72
CA TRP A 169 6.09 -11.27 -6.03
C TRP A 169 5.30 -12.53 -6.44
N PRO A 170 5.98 -13.55 -6.98
CA PRO A 170 5.32 -14.75 -7.51
C PRO A 170 4.89 -15.69 -6.37
N VAL A 171 4.03 -15.22 -5.49
CA VAL A 171 3.46 -16.00 -4.39
C VAL A 171 2.06 -16.47 -4.80
N PRO A 172 1.79 -17.79 -4.80
CA PRO A 172 0.47 -18.30 -5.15
C PRO A 172 -0.64 -17.75 -4.26
N ARG A 173 -1.81 -17.47 -4.83
CA ARG A 173 -2.96 -16.90 -4.11
C ARG A 173 -3.94 -18.00 -3.66
N PRO A 174 -4.64 -17.82 -2.50
CA PRO A 174 -4.48 -16.72 -1.56
C PRO A 174 -3.22 -16.89 -0.69
N HIS A 175 -2.62 -15.80 -0.29
CA HIS A 175 -1.44 -15.77 0.59
C HIS A 175 -1.64 -14.76 1.73
N PRO A 176 -0.86 -14.83 2.83
CA PRO A 176 -0.82 -13.80 3.86
C PRO A 176 -0.49 -12.42 3.25
N HIS A 177 -0.91 -11.35 3.89
CA HIS A 177 -0.66 -10.01 3.39
C HIS A 177 0.85 -9.75 3.20
N LEU A 178 1.23 -9.40 1.97
CA LEU A 178 2.58 -9.02 1.60
C LEU A 178 2.79 -7.51 1.72
N LEU A 179 1.73 -6.75 1.41
CA LEU A 179 1.71 -5.29 1.46
C LEU A 179 0.51 -4.78 2.26
N CYS A 180 0.73 -3.65 2.93
CA CYS A 180 -0.29 -2.76 3.47
C CYS A 180 -0.07 -1.37 2.87
N ASN A 181 -1.02 -0.93 2.07
CA ASN A 181 -0.98 0.32 1.34
C ASN A 181 -1.82 1.39 2.02
N ALA A 182 -1.37 2.64 1.94
CA ALA A 182 -2.08 3.80 2.47
C ALA A 182 -1.98 4.97 1.47
N LEU A 183 -3.09 5.62 1.20
CA LEU A 183 -3.16 6.80 0.34
C LEU A 183 -3.86 7.93 1.09
N ILE A 184 -3.14 9.01 1.35
CA ILE A 184 -3.70 10.24 1.92
C ILE A 184 -4.19 11.13 0.80
N ALA A 185 -5.45 11.53 0.88
CA ALA A 185 -6.06 12.52 -0.01
C ALA A 185 -5.54 13.92 0.35
N LEU A 186 -4.83 14.56 -0.56
CA LEU A 186 -4.36 15.95 -0.39
C LEU A 186 -5.33 16.95 -1.06
N ASP A 187 -6.25 16.47 -1.86
CA ASP A 187 -7.46 17.13 -2.36
C ASP A 187 -8.67 16.25 -2.01
N ASP A 188 -9.88 16.77 -2.18
CA ASP A 188 -11.07 15.91 -2.15
C ASP A 188 -11.01 14.93 -3.31
N PHE A 189 -11.25 13.64 -3.04
CA PHE A 189 -11.35 12.61 -4.05
C PHE A 189 -12.82 12.36 -4.34
N ASP A 190 -13.25 12.59 -5.58
CA ASP A 190 -14.62 12.39 -6.03
C ASP A 190 -14.69 11.58 -7.34
N CYS A 191 -15.89 11.23 -7.77
CA CYS A 191 -16.10 10.42 -8.95
C CYS A 191 -15.58 11.06 -10.24
N ASP A 192 -15.48 12.39 -10.28
CA ASP A 192 -15.15 13.15 -11.50
C ASP A 192 -13.66 13.43 -11.58
N ASN A 193 -12.92 13.49 -10.44
CA ASN A 193 -11.48 13.79 -10.42
C ASN A 193 -10.57 12.57 -10.28
N GLY A 194 -11.13 11.37 -10.50
CA GLY A 194 -10.35 10.15 -10.56
C GLY A 194 -10.13 9.45 -9.23
N ALA A 195 -11.10 9.51 -8.30
CA ALA A 195 -11.05 8.73 -7.07
C ALA A 195 -10.77 7.24 -7.35
N THR A 196 -10.04 6.59 -6.44
CA THR A 196 -9.57 5.22 -6.61
C THR A 196 -10.72 4.23 -6.74
N HIS A 197 -10.69 3.41 -7.79
CA HIS A 197 -11.57 2.26 -7.95
C HIS A 197 -11.00 1.06 -7.20
N ILE A 198 -11.84 0.33 -6.51
CA ILE A 198 -11.50 -0.93 -5.86
C ILE A 198 -12.54 -2.00 -6.17
N VAL A 199 -12.12 -3.27 -6.14
CA VAL A 199 -13.01 -4.43 -6.22
C VAL A 199 -13.05 -5.06 -4.83
N PRO A 200 -14.08 -4.80 -4.01
CA PRO A 200 -14.16 -5.31 -2.65
C PRO A 200 -14.05 -6.83 -2.60
N TYR A 201 -13.45 -7.37 -1.54
CA TYR A 201 -13.23 -8.81 -1.30
C TYR A 201 -12.29 -9.51 -2.29
N SER A 202 -11.75 -8.81 -3.29
CA SER A 202 -10.93 -9.41 -4.35
C SER A 202 -9.54 -9.87 -3.87
N HIS A 203 -9.07 -9.39 -2.73
CA HIS A 203 -7.84 -9.86 -2.08
C HIS A 203 -7.93 -11.33 -1.61
N LEU A 204 -9.14 -11.87 -1.47
CA LEU A 204 -9.40 -13.26 -1.11
C LEU A 204 -9.51 -14.19 -2.32
N TRP A 205 -9.40 -13.67 -3.54
CA TRP A 205 -9.53 -14.48 -4.72
C TRP A 205 -8.28 -15.32 -4.98
N HIS A 206 -8.49 -16.51 -5.56
CA HIS A 206 -7.41 -17.33 -6.10
C HIS A 206 -6.82 -16.68 -7.36
N ASP A 207 -5.67 -17.19 -7.82
CA ASP A 207 -5.05 -16.74 -9.05
C ASP A 207 -6.04 -16.82 -10.21
N ARG A 208 -6.44 -15.66 -10.70
CA ARG A 208 -7.29 -15.55 -11.88
C ARG A 208 -7.00 -14.22 -12.60
N ALA A 209 -7.07 -14.25 -13.91
CA ALA A 209 -7.12 -13.02 -14.68
C ALA A 209 -8.40 -12.25 -14.34
N VAL A 210 -8.28 -10.94 -14.11
CA VAL A 210 -9.43 -10.07 -13.88
C VAL A 210 -9.82 -9.43 -15.21
N ASP A 211 -11.08 -9.60 -15.59
CA ASP A 211 -11.68 -8.81 -16.63
C ASP A 211 -11.77 -7.35 -16.16
N GLN A 212 -11.29 -6.42 -16.96
CA GLN A 212 -11.31 -4.98 -16.67
C GLN A 212 -12.74 -4.41 -16.55
N SER A 213 -13.76 -5.18 -16.97
CA SER A 213 -15.18 -4.86 -16.80
C SER A 213 -15.76 -5.31 -15.46
N VAL A 214 -14.96 -5.95 -14.58
CA VAL A 214 -15.44 -6.39 -13.26
C VAL A 214 -16.00 -5.18 -12.50
N PRO A 215 -17.17 -5.30 -11.83
CA PRO A 215 -17.73 -4.21 -11.05
C PRO A 215 -16.76 -3.73 -9.96
N SER A 216 -16.52 -2.44 -9.93
CA SER A 216 -15.68 -1.76 -8.95
C SER A 216 -16.41 -0.58 -8.36
N ILE A 217 -16.07 -0.19 -7.15
CA ILE A 217 -16.60 1.01 -6.49
C ILE A 217 -15.53 2.09 -6.46
N GLN A 218 -15.91 3.34 -6.61
CA GLN A 218 -15.03 4.49 -6.41
C GLN A 218 -15.04 4.89 -4.93
N ILE A 219 -13.86 5.16 -4.39
CA ILE A 219 -13.70 5.60 -3.00
C ILE A 219 -13.61 7.12 -2.97
N GLU A 220 -14.76 7.74 -2.78
CA GLU A 220 -14.82 9.18 -2.53
C GLU A 220 -14.42 9.46 -1.08
N MET A 221 -13.57 10.46 -0.88
CA MET A 221 -13.11 10.85 0.46
C MET A 221 -12.65 12.31 0.48
N PRO A 222 -12.99 13.07 1.54
CA PRO A 222 -12.51 14.43 1.68
C PRO A 222 -10.99 14.48 1.92
N SER A 223 -10.40 15.62 1.60
CA SER A 223 -9.00 15.94 1.88
C SER A 223 -8.65 15.67 3.35
N GLY A 224 -7.46 15.16 3.60
CA GLY A 224 -7.00 14.72 4.91
C GLY A 224 -7.41 13.29 5.29
N SER A 225 -8.27 12.64 4.51
CA SER A 225 -8.65 11.24 4.74
C SER A 225 -7.56 10.27 4.24
N MET A 226 -7.54 9.05 4.80
CA MET A 226 -6.64 7.98 4.39
C MET A 226 -7.43 6.77 3.92
N LEU A 227 -7.14 6.29 2.71
CA LEU A 227 -7.56 4.99 2.20
C LEU A 227 -6.44 3.98 2.47
N LEU A 228 -6.77 2.86 3.11
CA LEU A 228 -5.86 1.73 3.35
C LEU A 228 -6.38 0.50 2.62
N TRP A 229 -5.45 -0.31 2.05
CA TRP A 229 -5.83 -1.57 1.40
C TRP A 229 -4.74 -2.62 1.41
N ALA A 230 -5.16 -3.88 1.34
CA ALA A 230 -4.28 -5.04 1.17
C ALA A 230 -3.66 -5.04 -0.24
N GLY A 231 -2.38 -5.36 -0.37
CA GLY A 231 -1.69 -5.38 -1.66
C GLY A 231 -2.34 -6.29 -2.71
N ALA A 232 -3.03 -7.33 -2.26
CA ALA A 232 -3.77 -8.27 -3.09
C ALA A 232 -5.14 -7.76 -3.59
N LEU A 233 -5.59 -6.57 -3.16
CA LEU A 233 -6.86 -6.00 -3.60
C LEU A 233 -6.75 -5.49 -5.03
N TRP A 234 -7.66 -5.90 -5.92
CA TRP A 234 -7.78 -5.34 -7.25
C TRP A 234 -8.29 -3.90 -7.17
N HIS A 235 -7.49 -2.99 -7.71
CA HIS A 235 -7.77 -1.55 -7.67
C HIS A 235 -7.13 -0.82 -8.84
N GLY A 236 -7.46 0.46 -8.99
CA GLY A 236 -6.85 1.36 -9.98
C GLY A 236 -7.34 2.79 -9.81
N GLY A 237 -6.60 3.76 -10.34
CA GLY A 237 -7.03 5.16 -10.38
C GLY A 237 -8.24 5.34 -11.29
N GLY A 238 -9.17 6.20 -10.90
CA GLY A 238 -10.30 6.63 -11.73
C GLY A 238 -9.86 7.58 -12.84
N ALA A 239 -10.73 7.79 -13.84
CA ALA A 239 -10.54 8.83 -14.83
C ALA A 239 -10.77 10.22 -14.18
N ASN A 240 -9.94 11.19 -14.54
CA ASN A 240 -10.18 12.58 -14.15
C ASN A 240 -10.88 13.31 -15.31
N THR A 241 -12.20 13.42 -15.21
CA THR A 241 -13.04 14.12 -16.17
C THR A 241 -13.36 15.56 -15.75
N SER A 242 -12.86 15.96 -14.57
CA SER A 242 -13.01 17.31 -14.04
C SER A 242 -11.99 18.27 -14.67
N ASP A 243 -12.11 19.54 -14.35
CA ASP A 243 -11.15 20.61 -14.69
C ASP A 243 -10.08 20.83 -13.61
N ARG A 244 -10.04 19.98 -12.57
CA ARG A 244 -9.15 20.08 -11.41
C ARG A 244 -8.13 18.96 -11.40
N GLU A 245 -6.91 19.25 -11.00
CA GLU A 245 -5.92 18.23 -10.63
C GLU A 245 -6.29 17.57 -9.30
N ARG A 246 -5.77 16.37 -9.07
CA ARG A 246 -5.99 15.62 -7.84
C ARG A 246 -4.66 15.09 -7.28
N LEU A 247 -4.29 15.61 -6.13
CA LEU A 247 -3.05 15.27 -5.45
C LEU A 247 -3.29 14.22 -4.37
N GLY A 248 -2.45 13.19 -4.33
CA GLY A 248 -2.49 12.16 -3.30
C GLY A 248 -1.09 11.71 -2.91
N PHE A 249 -0.90 11.42 -1.63
CA PHE A 249 0.35 10.88 -1.09
C PHE A 249 0.20 9.41 -0.75
N PHE A 250 0.92 8.56 -1.46
CA PHE A 250 0.91 7.11 -1.32
C PHE A 250 2.11 6.60 -0.53
N MET A 251 1.82 5.75 0.43
CA MET A 251 2.77 5.03 1.26
C MET A 251 2.45 3.53 1.18
N SER A 252 3.42 2.72 0.78
CA SER A 252 3.29 1.27 0.82
C SER A 252 4.27 0.69 1.82
N HIS A 253 3.78 -0.25 2.63
CA HIS A 253 4.58 -1.04 3.56
C HIS A 253 4.58 -2.50 3.11
N SER A 254 5.74 -3.16 3.22
CA SER A 254 5.91 -4.58 2.87
C SER A 254 6.41 -5.40 4.05
N GLN A 255 6.26 -6.70 3.95
CA GLN A 255 6.98 -7.65 4.80
C GLN A 255 8.49 -7.44 4.68
N VAL A 256 9.23 -7.52 5.78
CA VAL A 256 10.69 -7.27 5.82
C VAL A 256 11.53 -8.28 5.03
N TYR A 257 10.99 -9.46 4.75
CA TYR A 257 11.67 -10.50 3.96
C TYR A 257 11.49 -10.31 2.45
N LEU A 258 10.69 -9.34 2.03
CA LEU A 258 10.53 -8.99 0.62
C LEU A 258 11.54 -7.92 0.23
N ARG A 259 12.02 -8.00 -1.00
CA ARG A 259 12.74 -6.87 -1.59
C ARG A 259 11.74 -5.76 -1.87
N PRO A 260 11.87 -4.56 -1.30
CA PRO A 260 10.95 -3.46 -1.58
C PRO A 260 11.04 -3.02 -3.04
N GLN A 261 9.95 -2.49 -3.59
CA GLN A 261 9.90 -1.94 -4.94
C GLN A 261 10.87 -0.77 -5.11
N GLU A 262 10.99 0.05 -4.07
CA GLU A 262 11.95 1.14 -3.99
C GLU A 262 12.99 0.82 -2.93
N SER A 263 14.25 0.69 -3.34
CA SER A 263 15.34 0.37 -2.42
C SER A 263 15.73 1.59 -1.58
N GLN A 264 15.05 1.79 -0.46
CA GLN A 264 15.28 2.94 0.42
C GLN A 264 16.74 3.04 0.89
N LEU A 265 17.42 1.89 1.10
CA LEU A 265 18.82 1.84 1.48
C LEU A 265 19.78 2.42 0.43
N LEU A 266 19.38 2.40 -0.85
CA LEU A 266 20.16 2.93 -1.96
C LEU A 266 19.70 4.32 -2.39
N SER A 267 18.39 4.57 -2.32
CA SER A 267 17.78 5.77 -2.86
C SER A 267 17.78 6.94 -1.89
N VAL A 268 17.78 6.66 -0.57
CA VAL A 268 17.92 7.71 0.45
C VAL A 268 19.39 7.90 0.78
N PRO A 269 19.99 9.07 0.51
CA PRO A 269 21.38 9.34 0.84
C PRO A 269 21.67 9.07 2.32
N ARG A 270 22.83 8.47 2.62
CA ARG A 270 23.17 8.09 4.00
C ARG A 270 23.23 9.27 4.94
N GLU A 271 23.70 10.42 4.47
CA GLU A 271 23.73 11.67 5.22
C GLU A 271 22.33 12.13 5.62
N ILE A 272 21.34 11.94 4.78
CA ILE A 272 19.93 12.20 5.09
C ILE A 272 19.40 11.13 6.07
N ALA A 273 19.63 9.86 5.78
CA ALA A 273 19.16 8.76 6.63
C ALA A 273 19.70 8.88 8.07
N ARG A 274 20.96 9.34 8.27
CA ARG A 274 21.55 9.56 9.60
C ARG A 274 20.84 10.59 10.43
N THR A 275 20.20 11.56 9.82
CA THR A 275 19.46 12.64 10.53
C THR A 275 18.05 12.22 10.93
N MET A 276 17.53 11.13 10.38
CA MET A 276 16.18 10.65 10.69
C MET A 276 16.09 10.01 12.07
N PRO A 277 14.91 10.02 12.70
CA PRO A 277 14.68 9.23 13.91
C PRO A 277 15.00 7.74 13.69
N THR A 278 15.58 7.07 14.68
CA THR A 278 15.94 5.65 14.61
C THR A 278 14.78 4.76 14.17
N ALA A 279 13.56 5.06 14.61
CA ALA A 279 12.36 4.31 14.21
C ALA A 279 12.12 4.40 12.70
N LEU A 280 12.36 5.57 12.07
CA LEU A 280 12.24 5.73 10.62
C LEU A 280 13.40 5.06 9.89
N GLN A 281 14.63 5.15 10.41
CA GLN A 281 15.77 4.40 9.88
C GLN A 281 15.48 2.90 9.81
N ARG A 282 14.84 2.34 10.87
CA ARG A 282 14.40 0.93 10.86
C ARG A 282 13.43 0.64 9.72
N LEU A 283 12.46 1.53 9.47
CA LEU A 283 11.49 1.38 8.40
C LEU A 283 12.12 1.49 7.00
N LEU A 284 13.21 2.25 6.84
CA LEU A 284 13.99 2.31 5.60
C LEU A 284 14.74 1.01 5.29
N GLY A 285 14.84 0.09 6.23
CA GLY A 285 15.55 -1.17 6.07
C GLY A 285 16.82 -1.29 6.92
N TYR A 286 17.20 -0.28 7.72
CA TYR A 286 18.29 -0.39 8.70
C TYR A 286 17.85 -1.18 9.93
N HIS A 287 17.19 -2.30 9.73
CA HIS A 287 16.77 -3.21 10.79
C HIS A 287 17.62 -4.49 10.76
N ARG A 288 17.82 -5.07 11.94
CA ARG A 288 18.54 -6.33 12.06
C ARG A 288 17.65 -7.48 11.63
N PHE A 289 18.10 -8.23 10.62
CA PHE A 289 17.50 -9.49 10.20
C PHE A 289 18.56 -10.58 10.31
N GLY A 290 18.37 -11.51 11.22
CA GLY A 290 19.40 -12.52 11.54
C GLY A 290 20.63 -11.88 12.21
N ILE A 291 21.80 -12.11 11.65
CA ILE A 291 23.09 -11.67 12.21
C ILE A 291 23.39 -10.17 11.98
N GLY A 292 22.57 -9.47 11.18
CA GLY A 292 22.81 -8.06 10.84
C GLY A 292 23.93 -7.89 9.81
N VAL A 293 24.75 -6.84 9.99
CA VAL A 293 25.91 -6.55 9.12
C VAL A 293 27.17 -6.97 9.87
N ASP A 294 27.71 -8.13 9.51
CA ASP A 294 28.90 -8.71 10.17
C ASP A 294 28.77 -8.71 11.73
N GLY A 295 27.61 -9.13 12.22
CA GLY A 295 27.29 -9.15 13.64
C GLY A 295 26.86 -7.80 14.26
N ARG A 296 27.05 -6.69 13.54
CA ARG A 296 26.69 -5.34 13.99
C ARG A 296 25.24 -5.01 13.69
N ASP A 297 24.68 -4.07 14.44
CA ASP A 297 23.38 -3.47 14.11
C ASP A 297 23.52 -2.57 12.86
N PRO A 298 22.63 -2.68 11.87
CA PRO A 298 22.68 -1.81 10.69
C PRO A 298 22.62 -0.31 11.01
N ILE A 299 22.00 0.10 12.13
CA ILE A 299 21.99 1.50 12.58
C ILE A 299 23.40 1.96 12.95
N ASP A 300 24.18 1.14 13.66
CA ASP A 300 25.56 1.48 14.02
C ASP A 300 26.41 1.64 12.78
N VAL A 301 26.25 0.73 11.80
CA VAL A 301 26.93 0.81 10.51
C VAL A 301 26.50 2.06 9.71
N LEU A 302 25.23 2.45 9.79
CA LEU A 302 24.74 3.69 9.20
C LEU A 302 25.45 4.91 9.82
N GLN A 303 25.59 4.95 11.14
CA GLN A 303 26.14 6.11 11.87
C GLN A 303 27.65 6.26 11.67
N ASP A 304 28.41 5.19 11.75
CA ASP A 304 29.88 5.26 11.63
C ASP A 304 30.41 5.12 10.19
N GLY A 305 29.53 4.72 9.24
CA GLY A 305 29.89 4.54 7.82
C GLY A 305 30.75 3.30 7.55
N ASN A 306 31.06 2.52 8.56
CA ASN A 306 31.94 1.36 8.43
C ASN A 306 31.12 0.08 8.17
N VAL A 307 31.15 -0.43 6.95
CA VAL A 307 30.46 -1.67 6.53
C VAL A 307 31.28 -2.93 6.82
N VAL A 308 32.60 -2.79 7.05
CA VAL A 308 33.49 -3.89 7.43
C VAL A 308 33.79 -3.75 8.90
N ASN A 309 33.52 -4.78 9.67
CA ASN A 309 33.94 -4.79 11.07
C ASN A 309 35.44 -5.02 11.13
N PRO A 310 36.26 -3.99 11.48
CA PRO A 310 37.70 -4.15 11.58
C PRO A 310 38.11 -4.96 12.82
N ASP A 311 37.13 -5.33 13.67
CA ASP A 311 37.42 -5.94 14.98
C ASP A 311 37.82 -7.40 14.80
N ALA A 312 39.13 -7.61 14.63
CA ALA A 312 39.75 -8.94 14.55
C ALA A 312 39.41 -9.82 15.79
N GLN A 313 38.95 -9.24 16.90
CA GLN A 313 38.59 -9.95 18.10
C GLN A 313 37.35 -10.82 17.91
N LEU A 314 36.32 -10.36 17.15
CA LEU A 314 35.15 -11.18 16.82
C LEU A 314 35.49 -12.35 15.91
N ALA A 315 36.39 -12.15 14.96
CA ALA A 315 36.89 -13.23 14.08
C ALA A 315 37.74 -14.26 14.87
N SER A 316 38.52 -13.83 15.86
CA SER A 316 39.29 -14.71 16.73
C SER A 316 38.41 -15.48 17.71
N ALA A 317 37.40 -14.85 18.31
CA ALA A 317 36.46 -15.50 19.18
C ALA A 317 35.62 -16.56 18.45
N TRP A 318 35.26 -16.31 17.20
CA TRP A 318 34.56 -17.28 16.38
C TRP A 318 35.42 -18.48 16.01
N ARG A 319 36.66 -18.23 15.60
CA ARG A 319 37.64 -19.31 15.29
C ARG A 319 37.96 -20.18 16.50
N SER A 320 38.13 -19.58 17.70
CA SER A 320 38.38 -20.34 18.91
C SER A 320 37.22 -21.20 19.38
N LYS A 321 36.01 -20.90 18.93
CA LYS A 321 34.79 -21.64 19.30
C LYS A 321 34.50 -22.85 18.40
N TYR A 322 35.10 -22.90 17.20
CA TYR A 322 34.83 -23.91 16.17
C TYR A 322 36.13 -24.62 15.64
N GLN A 323 37.26 -24.38 16.27
CA GLN A 323 38.46 -25.20 16.18
C GLN A 323 38.63 -26.08 17.43
#